data_28eafd4920a4568c5ca79424356f0592
#
_entry.id   28eafd4920a4568c5ca79424356f0592
#
_cell.length_a   1.000
_cell.length_b   1.000
_cell.length_c   1.000
_cell.angle_alpha   90.00
_cell.angle_beta   90.00
_cell.angle_gamma   90.00
#
_symmetry.space_group_name_H-M   'P 1'
#
loop_
_entity.id
_entity.type
_entity.pdbx_description
1 polymer ?
#
loop_
_entity_poly.entity_id
_entity_poly.type
_entity_poly.pdbx_seq_one_letter_code
_entity_poly.pdbx_strand_id
1 'polypeptide(L)'
;MAVTCTGEGRVLRAAISGEVDHHRARAIMEELSRQIDLELPRSLTLDLEGVTFMDSSGIAVLLRAYRRLGELGGAVKVVHVPAQAGKVLRA
;
A
#
# COMPACT_ATOMS: atom_id res chain seq x y z
N MET A 1 6.06 -9.50 9.29
CA MET A 1 6.21 -8.28 8.49
C MET A 1 4.87 -7.64 8.22
N ALA A 2 4.83 -6.32 8.26
CA ALA A 2 3.59 -5.58 7.99
C ALA A 2 3.19 -5.59 6.52
N VAL A 3 4.11 -5.90 5.62
CA VAL A 3 3.86 -5.91 4.18
C VAL A 3 4.30 -7.25 3.61
N THR A 4 3.39 -7.91 2.91
CA THR A 4 3.69 -9.17 2.20
C THR A 4 3.32 -8.98 0.74
N CYS A 5 4.28 -9.21 -0.15
CA CYS A 5 4.08 -8.99 -1.58
C CYS A 5 4.14 -10.29 -2.36
N THR A 6 3.26 -10.40 -3.36
CA THR A 6 3.31 -11.47 -4.35
C THR A 6 3.20 -10.82 -5.73
N GLY A 7 3.96 -11.33 -6.68
CA GLY A 7 3.97 -10.77 -8.02
C GLY A 7 3.88 -11.85 -9.09
N GLU A 8 3.17 -11.56 -10.16
CA GLU A 8 3.09 -12.43 -11.32
C GLU A 8 2.94 -11.56 -12.56
N GLY A 9 3.86 -11.68 -13.49
CA GLY A 9 3.90 -10.81 -14.66
C GLY A 9 4.18 -9.38 -14.23
N ARG A 10 3.32 -8.45 -14.65
CA ARG A 10 3.42 -7.03 -14.32
C ARG A 10 2.39 -6.61 -13.26
N VAL A 11 1.87 -7.58 -12.51
CA VAL A 11 0.89 -7.34 -11.45
C VAL A 11 1.54 -7.64 -10.11
N LEU A 12 1.56 -6.66 -9.22
CA LEU A 12 2.06 -6.80 -7.86
C LEU A 12 0.88 -6.66 -6.89
N ARG A 13 0.79 -7.59 -5.95
CA ARG A 13 -0.19 -7.52 -4.88
C ARG A 13 0.54 -7.38 -3.56
N ALA A 14 0.21 -6.36 -2.80
CA ALA A 14 0.81 -6.10 -1.51
C ALA A 14 -0.28 -6.12 -0.44
N ALA A 15 -0.15 -7.01 0.53
CA ALA A 15 -1.04 -7.08 1.69
C ALA A 15 -0.37 -6.34 2.84
N ILE A 16 -1.08 -5.37 3.41
CA ILE A 16 -0.62 -4.61 4.56
C ILE A 16 -1.40 -5.11 5.78
N SER A 17 -0.71 -5.34 6.89
CA SER A 17 -1.34 -5.85 8.10
C SER A 17 -0.85 -5.09 9.33
N GLY A 18 -1.65 -5.13 10.39
CA GLY A 18 -1.36 -4.47 11.65
C GLY A 18 -1.73 -3.00 11.65
N GLU A 19 -1.08 -2.22 12.50
CA GLU A 19 -1.36 -0.80 12.64
C GLU A 19 -0.58 0.00 11.61
N VAL A 20 -1.26 0.94 10.94
CA VAL A 20 -0.65 1.85 9.98
C VAL A 20 -0.67 3.25 10.62
N ASP A 21 0.22 3.45 11.57
CA ASP A 21 0.39 4.70 12.29
C ASP A 21 1.71 5.37 11.89
N HIS A 22 1.98 6.56 12.45
CA HIS A 22 3.18 7.30 12.07
C HIS A 22 4.48 6.59 12.50
N HIS A 23 4.44 5.67 13.47
CA HIS A 23 5.62 4.91 13.86
C HIS A 23 5.98 3.84 12.81
N ARG A 24 4.97 3.28 12.14
CA ARG A 24 5.15 2.18 11.19
C ARG A 24 5.10 2.58 9.73
N ALA A 25 4.49 3.74 9.45
CA ALA A 25 4.29 4.18 8.07
C ALA A 25 5.58 4.24 7.26
N ARG A 26 6.67 4.70 7.88
CA ARG A 26 7.94 4.80 7.18
C ARG A 26 8.47 3.44 6.73
N ALA A 27 8.43 2.45 7.62
CA ALA A 27 8.89 1.10 7.29
C ALA A 27 8.01 0.48 6.20
N ILE A 28 6.70 0.71 6.28
CA ILE A 28 5.76 0.24 5.26
C ILE A 28 6.07 0.88 3.90
N MET A 29 6.28 2.20 3.88
CA MET A 29 6.62 2.91 2.66
C MET A 29 7.92 2.42 2.04
N GLU A 30 8.94 2.20 2.87
CA GLU A 30 10.24 1.72 2.40
C GLU A 30 10.11 0.33 1.77
N GLU A 31 9.37 -0.57 2.41
CA GLU A 31 9.18 -1.92 1.90
C GLU A 31 8.35 -1.93 0.60
N LEU A 32 7.27 -1.16 0.55
CA LEU A 32 6.49 -1.03 -0.68
C LEU A 32 7.32 -0.45 -1.81
N SER A 33 8.08 0.60 -1.54
CA SER A 33 8.93 1.23 -2.55
C SER A 33 9.97 0.26 -3.07
N ARG A 34 10.58 -0.52 -2.18
CA ARG A 34 11.57 -1.52 -2.56
C ARG A 34 10.95 -2.58 -3.49
N GLN A 35 9.76 -3.08 -3.14
CA GLN A 35 9.10 -4.10 -3.96
C GLN A 35 8.66 -3.54 -5.31
N ILE A 36 8.14 -2.32 -5.33
CA ILE A 36 7.75 -1.67 -6.58
C ILE A 36 8.97 -1.47 -7.49
N ASP A 37 10.10 -1.04 -6.92
CA ASP A 37 11.32 -0.81 -7.70
C ASP A 37 11.92 -2.12 -8.23
N LEU A 38 11.78 -3.21 -7.48
CA LEU A 38 12.25 -4.53 -7.94
C LEU A 38 11.37 -5.10 -9.05
N GLU A 39 10.06 -4.96 -8.93
CA GLU A 39 9.11 -5.62 -9.83
C GLU A 39 8.71 -4.74 -11.01
N LEU A 40 8.79 -3.42 -10.87
CA LEU A 40 8.35 -2.44 -11.86
C LEU A 40 6.98 -2.79 -12.44
N PRO A 41 5.94 -2.91 -11.57
CA PRO A 41 4.65 -3.41 -12.02
C PRO A 41 3.87 -2.36 -12.83
N ARG A 42 2.96 -2.86 -13.67
CA ARG A 42 1.96 -2.05 -14.34
C ARG A 42 0.68 -1.90 -13.50
N SER A 43 0.50 -2.79 -12.53
CA SER A 43 -0.67 -2.79 -11.67
C SER A 43 -0.24 -3.16 -10.26
N LEU A 44 -0.66 -2.38 -9.29
CA LEU A 44 -0.44 -2.66 -7.86
C LEU A 44 -1.80 -2.77 -7.19
N THR A 45 -2.05 -3.89 -6.53
CA THR A 45 -3.22 -4.06 -5.67
C THR A 45 -2.77 -4.01 -4.23
N LEU A 46 -3.31 -3.06 -3.48
CA LEU A 46 -3.06 -2.93 -2.04
C LEU A 46 -4.22 -3.54 -1.29
N ASP A 47 -3.96 -4.62 -0.57
CA ASP A 47 -4.95 -5.32 0.22
C ASP A 47 -4.82 -4.90 1.68
N LEU A 48 -5.86 -4.25 2.21
CA LEU A 48 -5.85 -3.71 3.57
C LEU A 48 -6.64 -4.58 4.56
N GLU A 49 -7.01 -5.80 4.18
CA GLU A 49 -7.82 -6.66 5.04
C GLU A 49 -7.21 -6.85 6.43
N GLY A 50 -5.90 -7.00 6.51
CA GLY A 50 -5.19 -7.22 7.77
C GLY A 50 -4.91 -5.97 8.58
N VAL A 51 -5.28 -4.79 8.09
CA VAL A 51 -5.04 -3.53 8.80
C VAL A 51 -6.00 -3.42 10.00
N THR A 52 -5.44 -3.29 11.20
CA THR A 52 -6.23 -3.21 12.44
C THR A 52 -6.49 -1.77 12.87
N PHE A 53 -5.69 -0.83 12.41
CA PHE A 53 -5.84 0.60 12.70
C PHE A 53 -5.08 1.41 11.66
N MET A 54 -5.63 2.57 11.30
CA MET A 54 -4.96 3.51 10.41
C MET A 54 -5.18 4.93 10.91
N ASP A 55 -4.09 5.73 10.93
CA ASP A 55 -4.19 7.19 11.12
C ASP A 55 -3.87 7.88 9.78
N SER A 56 -3.72 9.20 9.82
CA SER A 56 -3.46 9.98 8.60
C SER A 56 -2.14 9.61 7.90
N SER A 57 -1.22 8.95 8.58
CA SER A 57 0.01 8.47 7.96
C SER A 57 -0.27 7.42 6.88
N GLY A 58 -1.39 6.70 7.00
CA GLY A 58 -1.81 5.74 5.98
C GLY A 58 -2.11 6.41 4.64
N ILE A 59 -2.62 7.64 4.68
CA ILE A 59 -2.88 8.40 3.45
C ILE A 59 -1.56 8.64 2.72
N ALA A 60 -0.50 9.01 3.45
CA ALA A 60 0.81 9.24 2.86
C ALA A 60 1.38 7.97 2.23
N VAL A 61 1.20 6.81 2.88
CA VAL A 61 1.64 5.52 2.34
C VAL A 61 0.97 5.27 0.98
N LEU A 62 -0.34 5.44 0.92
CA LEU A 62 -1.10 5.17 -0.30
C LEU A 62 -0.78 6.16 -1.41
N LEU A 63 -0.63 7.45 -1.07
CA LEU A 63 -0.27 8.46 -2.05
C LEU A 63 1.12 8.22 -2.64
N ARG A 64 2.08 7.79 -1.83
CA ARG A 64 3.42 7.50 -2.32
C ARG A 64 3.40 6.33 -3.32
N ALA A 65 2.67 5.27 -3.01
CA ALA A 65 2.51 4.14 -3.92
C ALA A 65 1.82 4.59 -5.22
N TYR A 66 0.78 5.38 -5.10
CA TYR A 66 0.05 5.90 -6.26
C TYR A 66 0.94 6.71 -7.19
N ARG A 67 1.76 7.61 -6.63
CA ARG A 67 2.68 8.42 -7.42
C ARG A 67 3.70 7.55 -8.15
N ARG A 68 4.27 6.58 -7.45
CA ARG A 68 5.29 5.72 -8.04
C ARG A 68 4.73 4.90 -9.18
N LEU A 69 3.53 4.33 -9.02
CA LEU A 69 2.88 3.59 -10.09
C LEU A 69 2.56 4.51 -11.29
N GLY A 70 2.13 5.75 -11.01
CA GLY A 70 1.90 6.73 -12.07
C GLY A 70 3.15 7.02 -12.88
N GLU A 71 4.31 7.13 -12.20
CA GLU A 71 5.60 7.33 -12.87
C GLU A 71 5.97 6.16 -13.78
N LEU A 72 5.55 4.95 -13.40
CA LEU A 72 5.78 3.74 -14.18
C LEU A 72 4.72 3.50 -15.26
N GLY A 73 3.76 4.40 -15.38
CA GLY A 73 2.65 4.24 -16.32
C GLY A 73 1.63 3.20 -15.88
N GLY A 74 1.58 2.91 -14.58
CA GLY A 74 0.70 1.91 -13.99
C GLY A 74 -0.44 2.50 -13.19
N ALA A 75 -1.19 1.63 -12.54
CA ALA A 75 -2.34 1.99 -11.73
C ALA A 75 -2.33 1.28 -10.38
N VAL A 76 -2.95 1.90 -9.38
CA VAL A 76 -3.10 1.32 -8.05
C VAL A 76 -4.58 1.05 -7.77
N LYS A 77 -4.84 -0.11 -7.20
CA LYS A 77 -6.16 -0.51 -6.76
C LYS A 77 -6.07 -0.87 -5.28
N VAL A 78 -6.99 -0.35 -4.48
CA VAL A 78 -7.05 -0.65 -3.04
C VAL A 78 -8.27 -1.52 -2.78
N VAL A 79 -8.09 -2.64 -2.11
CA VAL A 79 -9.16 -3.61 -1.85
C VAL A 79 -9.25 -3.95 -0.36
N HIS A 80 -10.41 -4.46 0.05
CA HIS A 80 -10.68 -4.94 1.40
C HIS A 80 -10.37 -3.91 2.48
N VAL A 81 -10.87 -2.70 2.28
CA VAL A 81 -10.63 -1.57 3.19
C VAL A 81 -11.49 -1.75 4.44
N PRO A 82 -10.88 -1.91 5.64
CA PRO A 82 -11.66 -1.98 6.88
C PRO A 82 -12.38 -0.66 7.16
N ALA A 83 -13.48 -0.71 7.90
CA ALA A 83 -14.32 0.46 8.15
C ALA A 83 -13.56 1.63 8.75
N GLN A 84 -12.70 1.39 9.74
CA GLN A 84 -11.92 2.45 10.38
C GLN A 84 -10.94 3.10 9.40
N ALA A 85 -10.21 2.28 8.64
CA ALA A 85 -9.29 2.79 7.62
C ALA A 85 -10.05 3.57 6.54
N GLY A 86 -11.23 3.09 6.14
CA GLY A 86 -12.06 3.77 5.17
C GLY A 86 -12.49 5.16 5.62
N LYS A 87 -12.75 5.35 6.90
CA LYS A 87 -13.07 6.67 7.45
C LYS A 87 -11.91 7.64 7.31
N VAL A 88 -10.70 7.17 7.58
CA VAL A 88 -9.49 7.98 7.44
C VAL A 88 -9.26 8.35 5.97
N LEU A 89 -9.38 7.39 5.07
CA LEU A 89 -9.12 7.60 3.65
C LEU A 89 -10.16 8.49 2.97
N ARG A 90 -11.38 8.57 3.51
CA ARG A 90 -12.43 9.44 2.99
C ARG A 90 -12.41 10.85 3.58
N ALA A 91 -11.64 11.06 4.62
CA ALA A 91 -11.57 12.36 5.29
C ALA A 91 -10.88 13.42 4.43
#